data_75cada2f7d784a503df639f79e95feed
#
_entry.id   75cada2f7d784a503df639f79e95feed
#
_cell.length_a   1.000
_cell.length_b   1.000
_cell.length_c   1.000
_cell.angle_alpha   90.00
_cell.angle_beta   90.00
_cell.angle_gamma   90.00
#
_symmetry.space_group_name_H-M   'P 1'
#
loop_
_entity.id
_entity.type
_entity.pdbx_description
1 polymer ?
#
loop_
_entity_poly.entity_id
_entity_poly.type
_entity_poly.pdbx_seq_one_letter_code
_entity_poly.pdbx_strand_id
1 'polypeptide(L)'
;MTTNKKDDKITKIDINTNIDITDFIDTKYKSYVFYVLENRALPRLTDGLKTTSRKILNATFKGSLKNGEQKKLLNLAGDTMNLSLYAHGDSSLNSGIATLCQPFSFLFHPLYSDGQVGSLRDPKAAASPRYLTVKQSKYADLWKTDYDLLRFEEDEGQIVE
;
A
#
# COMPACT_ATOMS: atom_id res chain seq x y z
N MET A 1 31.82 1.51 24.68
CA MET A 1 31.00 0.38 24.24
C MET A 1 30.03 0.03 25.36
N THR A 2 28.83 0.55 25.32
CA THR A 2 27.75 0.24 26.28
C THR A 2 26.51 -0.04 25.46
N THR A 3 26.26 -1.32 25.29
CA THR A 3 25.06 -1.86 24.64
C THR A 3 23.86 -1.64 25.54
N ASN A 4 22.98 -0.70 25.18
CA ASN A 4 21.68 -0.54 25.80
C ASN A 4 20.76 -1.67 25.28
N LYS A 5 20.67 -2.75 26.05
CA LYS A 5 19.57 -3.70 25.95
C LYS A 5 18.30 -2.99 26.42
N LYS A 6 17.42 -2.60 25.50
CA LYS A 6 16.01 -2.36 25.83
C LYS A 6 15.43 -3.72 26.22
N ASP A 7 15.20 -3.90 27.50
CA ASP A 7 14.42 -5.04 28.00
C ASP A 7 12.98 -4.89 27.48
N ASP A 8 12.64 -5.67 26.47
CA ASP A 8 11.24 -5.94 26.08
C ASP A 8 10.57 -6.64 27.26
N LYS A 9 10.03 -5.86 28.19
CA LYS A 9 9.07 -6.37 29.18
C LYS A 9 7.84 -6.81 28.41
N ILE A 10 7.81 -8.08 28.03
CA ILE A 10 6.57 -8.77 27.68
C ILE A 10 5.71 -8.69 28.95
N THR A 11 4.80 -7.73 28.97
CA THR A 11 3.83 -7.58 30.05
C THR A 11 2.96 -8.84 29.99
N LYS A 12 3.12 -9.73 30.97
CA LYS A 12 2.23 -10.90 31.13
C LYS A 12 0.82 -10.35 31.20
N ILE A 13 0.02 -10.62 30.18
CA ILE A 13 -1.40 -10.29 30.17
C ILE A 13 -2.02 -11.19 31.23
N ASP A 14 -2.48 -10.61 32.32
CA ASP A 14 -3.28 -11.33 33.31
C ASP A 14 -4.65 -11.59 32.72
N ILE A 15 -4.90 -12.82 32.33
CA ILE A 15 -6.13 -13.27 31.66
C ILE A 15 -7.36 -13.11 32.55
N ASN A 16 -7.18 -12.83 33.84
CA ASN A 16 -8.25 -12.68 34.83
C ASN A 16 -8.62 -11.23 35.15
N THR A 17 -8.06 -10.25 34.47
CA THR A 17 -8.48 -8.86 34.65
C THR A 17 -9.79 -8.61 33.92
N ASN A 18 -10.85 -8.38 34.68
CA ASN A 18 -12.11 -7.86 34.14
C ASN A 18 -11.87 -6.38 33.77
N ILE A 19 -11.83 -6.10 32.48
CA ILE A 19 -11.76 -4.72 31.95
C ILE A 19 -13.20 -4.28 31.68
N ASP A 20 -13.56 -3.09 32.15
CA ASP A 20 -14.85 -2.51 31.78
C ASP A 20 -14.89 -2.31 30.26
N ILE A 21 -16.00 -2.67 29.64
CA ILE A 21 -16.20 -2.54 28.20
C ILE A 21 -16.06 -1.09 27.74
N THR A 22 -16.44 -0.13 28.55
CA THR A 22 -16.30 1.29 28.27
C THR A 22 -14.82 1.68 28.20
N ASP A 23 -14.03 1.27 29.19
CA ASP A 23 -12.59 1.53 29.22
C ASP A 23 -11.86 0.82 28.06
N PHE A 24 -12.28 -0.38 27.70
CA PHE A 24 -11.72 -1.09 26.55
C PHE A 24 -12.00 -0.34 25.24
N ILE A 25 -13.23 0.12 25.03
CA ILE A 25 -13.61 0.89 23.84
C ILE A 25 -12.84 2.21 23.80
N ASP A 26 -12.80 2.93 24.90
CA ASP A 26 -12.19 4.25 24.96
C ASP A 26 -10.65 4.23 24.84
N THR A 27 -10.01 3.16 25.27
CA THR A 27 -8.55 3.06 25.22
C THR A 27 -8.05 2.22 24.05
N LYS A 28 -8.47 0.97 23.95
CA LYS A 28 -7.91 0.01 22.99
C LYS A 28 -8.56 0.11 21.62
N TYR A 29 -9.90 0.14 21.58
CA TYR A 29 -10.62 0.19 20.31
C TYR A 29 -10.43 1.52 19.59
N LYS A 30 -10.49 2.64 20.29
CA LYS A 30 -10.21 3.96 19.71
C LYS A 30 -8.79 4.02 19.11
N SER A 31 -7.79 3.56 19.84
CA SER A 31 -6.41 3.54 19.34
C SER A 31 -6.29 2.72 18.05
N TYR A 32 -6.94 1.57 18.00
CA TYR A 32 -6.98 0.76 16.78
C TYR A 32 -7.72 1.46 15.63
N VAL A 33 -8.86 2.10 15.91
CA VAL A 33 -9.60 2.86 14.89
C VAL A 33 -8.75 4.00 14.31
N PHE A 34 -8.07 4.78 15.15
CA PHE A 34 -7.17 5.85 14.69
C PHE A 34 -6.04 5.30 13.83
N TYR A 35 -5.41 4.22 14.26
CA TYR A 35 -4.36 3.55 13.46
C TYR A 35 -4.88 3.14 12.08
N VAL A 36 -6.08 2.51 12.00
CA VAL A 36 -6.67 2.09 10.73
C VAL A 36 -7.05 3.28 9.85
N LEU A 37 -7.60 4.34 10.45
CA LEU A 37 -7.95 5.56 9.71
C LEU A 37 -6.69 6.21 9.10
N GLU A 38 -5.66 6.41 9.88
CA GLU A 38 -4.45 7.11 9.48
C GLU A 38 -3.63 6.31 8.46
N ASN A 39 -3.43 5.02 8.70
CA ASN A 39 -2.49 4.23 7.91
C ASN A 39 -3.13 3.45 6.75
N ARG A 40 -4.47 3.36 6.71
CA ARG A 40 -5.13 2.50 5.71
C ARG A 40 -6.33 3.12 5.02
N ALA A 41 -7.22 3.79 5.76
CA ALA A 41 -8.52 4.17 5.24
C ALA A 41 -8.52 5.53 4.52
N LEU A 42 -7.82 6.51 5.08
CA LEU A 42 -7.82 7.86 4.56
C LEU A 42 -6.68 8.09 3.57
N PRO A 43 -6.95 8.77 2.44
CA PRO A 43 -5.90 9.24 1.56
C PRO A 43 -5.13 10.40 2.23
N ARG A 44 -3.85 10.54 1.93
CA ARG A 44 -3.07 11.71 2.37
C ARG A 44 -3.52 12.96 1.63
N LEU A 45 -3.49 14.09 2.31
CA LEU A 45 -3.84 15.38 1.73
C LEU A 45 -2.85 15.82 0.62
N THR A 46 -1.61 15.42 0.73
CA THR A 46 -0.52 15.85 -0.17
C THR A 46 -0.67 15.30 -1.58
N ASP A 47 -1.06 14.04 -1.73
CA ASP A 47 -1.10 13.33 -3.01
C ASP A 47 -2.45 12.67 -3.32
N GLY A 48 -3.39 12.72 -2.38
CA GLY A 48 -4.70 12.06 -2.53
C GLY A 48 -4.65 10.53 -2.59
N LEU A 49 -3.51 9.92 -2.30
CA LEU A 49 -3.32 8.48 -2.36
C LEU A 49 -3.45 7.82 -0.99
N LYS A 50 -4.02 6.62 -0.99
CA LYS A 50 -3.94 5.72 0.16
C LYS A 50 -2.56 5.07 0.20
N THR A 51 -2.13 4.63 1.37
CA THR A 51 -0.82 4.01 1.60
C THR A 51 -0.52 2.87 0.61
N THR A 52 -1.48 1.97 0.36
CA THR A 52 -1.29 0.88 -0.60
C THR A 52 -0.96 1.38 -2.01
N SER A 53 -1.69 2.39 -2.51
CA SER A 53 -1.45 2.94 -3.85
C SER A 53 -0.08 3.62 -3.94
N ARG A 54 0.33 4.31 -2.88
CA ARG A 54 1.64 4.98 -2.79
C ARG A 54 2.77 3.96 -2.78
N LYS A 55 2.65 2.88 -2.01
CA LYS A 55 3.63 1.77 -2.00
C LYS A 55 3.78 1.13 -3.38
N ILE A 56 2.68 0.92 -4.11
CA ILE A 56 2.71 0.41 -5.49
C ILE A 56 3.46 1.38 -6.42
N LEU A 57 3.16 2.68 -6.35
CA LEU A 57 3.83 3.68 -7.20
C LEU A 57 5.30 3.83 -6.83
N ASN A 58 5.64 3.85 -5.54
CA ASN A 58 7.02 3.86 -5.08
C ASN A 58 7.81 2.67 -5.62
N ALA A 59 7.29 1.44 -5.51
CA ALA A 59 7.92 0.26 -6.08
C ALA A 59 8.08 0.37 -7.61
N THR A 60 7.04 0.86 -8.29
CA THR A 60 7.08 1.08 -9.75
C THR A 60 8.21 2.01 -10.13
N PHE A 61 8.35 3.15 -9.47
CA PHE A 61 9.32 4.19 -9.81
C PHE A 61 10.74 3.89 -9.31
N LYS A 62 10.90 3.09 -8.26
CA LYS A 62 12.21 2.58 -7.81
C LYS A 62 12.83 1.54 -8.75
N GLY A 63 12.16 1.19 -9.85
CA GLY A 63 12.72 0.35 -10.91
C GLY A 63 12.08 -1.02 -11.06
N SER A 64 11.03 -1.33 -10.32
CA SER A 64 10.26 -2.58 -10.53
C SER A 64 9.59 -2.61 -11.90
N LEU A 65 9.30 -1.44 -12.48
CA LEU A 65 8.73 -1.32 -13.81
C LEU A 65 9.37 -0.13 -14.54
N LYS A 66 10.32 -0.41 -15.41
CA LYS A 66 11.00 0.65 -16.19
C LYS A 66 10.04 1.25 -17.22
N ASN A 67 10.35 2.49 -17.65
CA ASN A 67 9.56 3.15 -18.70
C ASN A 67 9.62 2.33 -20.00
N GLY A 68 8.45 2.04 -20.58
CA GLY A 68 8.32 1.20 -21.77
C GLY A 68 8.35 -0.31 -21.52
N GLU A 69 8.70 -0.76 -20.33
CA GLU A 69 8.68 -2.18 -19.95
C GLU A 69 7.24 -2.64 -19.62
N GLN A 70 6.94 -3.89 -19.98
CA GLN A 70 5.72 -4.57 -19.55
C GLN A 70 6.06 -5.69 -18.57
N LYS A 71 5.29 -5.81 -17.52
CA LYS A 71 5.45 -6.84 -16.49
C LYS A 71 4.09 -7.46 -16.14
N LYS A 72 4.06 -8.73 -15.76
CA LYS A 72 2.85 -9.34 -15.21
C LYS A 72 2.44 -8.60 -13.93
N LEU A 73 1.13 -8.40 -13.75
CA LEU A 73 0.59 -7.73 -12.57
C LEU A 73 1.04 -8.42 -11.28
N LEU A 74 1.03 -9.75 -11.24
CA LEU A 74 1.52 -10.53 -10.09
C LEU A 74 2.99 -10.26 -9.75
N ASN A 75 3.84 -10.05 -10.76
CA ASN A 75 5.25 -9.77 -10.52
C ASN A 75 5.44 -8.38 -9.91
N LEU A 76 4.69 -7.38 -10.40
CA LEU A 76 4.71 -6.04 -9.80
C LEU A 76 4.18 -6.05 -8.36
N ALA A 77 3.15 -6.85 -8.08
CA ALA A 77 2.66 -7.04 -6.71
C ALA A 77 3.75 -7.65 -5.80
N GLY A 78 4.45 -8.69 -6.28
CA GLY A 78 5.57 -9.31 -5.55
C GLY A 78 6.72 -8.33 -5.29
N ASP A 79 7.11 -7.55 -6.31
CA ASP A 79 8.12 -6.50 -6.14
C ASP A 79 7.69 -5.45 -5.12
N THR A 80 6.40 -5.06 -5.14
CA THR A 80 5.85 -4.10 -4.17
C THR A 80 5.93 -4.66 -2.75
N MET A 81 5.58 -5.94 -2.56
CA MET A 81 5.68 -6.60 -1.25
C MET A 81 7.11 -6.58 -0.72
N ASN A 82 8.08 -6.92 -1.57
CA ASN A 82 9.48 -6.95 -1.18
C ASN A 82 10.06 -5.55 -0.87
N LEU A 83 9.72 -4.54 -1.68
CA LEU A 83 10.29 -3.20 -1.54
C LEU A 83 9.63 -2.35 -0.45
N SER A 84 8.42 -2.68 -0.04
CA SER A 84 7.66 -1.91 0.95
C SER A 84 7.35 -2.69 2.22
N LEU A 85 7.90 -3.88 2.40
CA LEU A 85 7.59 -4.80 3.51
C LEU A 85 6.07 -4.91 3.76
N TYR A 86 5.31 -5.05 2.67
CA TYR A 86 3.86 -5.02 2.73
C TYR A 86 3.30 -6.27 3.42
N ALA A 87 2.85 -6.12 4.66
CA ALA A 87 2.41 -7.20 5.53
C ALA A 87 0.94 -7.63 5.37
N HIS A 88 0.25 -7.15 4.32
CA HIS A 88 -1.14 -7.53 4.04
C HIS A 88 -1.25 -8.48 2.85
N GLY A 89 -2.42 -9.10 2.65
CA GLY A 89 -2.62 -10.07 1.57
C GLY A 89 -2.42 -9.50 0.16
N ASP A 90 -1.89 -10.30 -0.73
CA ASP A 90 -1.63 -10.02 -2.15
C ASP A 90 -2.88 -9.59 -2.93
N SER A 91 -4.06 -10.08 -2.55
CA SER A 91 -5.33 -9.72 -3.17
C SER A 91 -5.59 -8.20 -3.13
N SER A 92 -5.21 -7.54 -2.02
CA SER A 92 -5.34 -6.09 -1.87
C SER A 92 -4.41 -5.34 -2.82
N LEU A 93 -3.16 -5.79 -2.98
CA LEU A 93 -2.20 -5.22 -3.93
C LEU A 93 -2.66 -5.43 -5.37
N ASN A 94 -3.09 -6.63 -5.72
CA ASN A 94 -3.57 -6.94 -7.06
C ASN A 94 -4.75 -6.05 -7.46
N SER A 95 -5.71 -5.86 -6.56
CA SER A 95 -6.85 -4.95 -6.77
C SER A 95 -6.40 -3.49 -6.85
N GLY A 96 -5.43 -3.08 -6.04
CA GLY A 96 -4.84 -1.74 -6.05
C GLY A 96 -4.15 -1.44 -7.39
N ILE A 97 -3.32 -2.35 -7.89
CA ILE A 97 -2.64 -2.20 -9.18
C ILE A 97 -3.66 -2.13 -10.32
N ALA A 98 -4.68 -3.01 -10.32
CA ALA A 98 -5.75 -2.97 -11.32
C ALA A 98 -6.48 -1.61 -11.31
N THR A 99 -6.77 -1.06 -10.13
CA THR A 99 -7.41 0.25 -9.99
C THR A 99 -6.53 1.38 -10.54
N LEU A 100 -5.22 1.35 -10.30
CA LEU A 100 -4.27 2.34 -10.85
C LEU A 100 -4.14 2.28 -12.38
N CYS A 101 -4.57 1.18 -13.00
CA CYS A 101 -4.62 1.03 -14.46
C CYS A 101 -5.94 1.54 -15.07
N GLN A 102 -6.97 1.85 -14.26
CA GLN A 102 -8.31 2.19 -14.74
C GLN A 102 -8.40 3.63 -15.24
N PRO A 103 -8.67 3.87 -16.52
CA PRO A 103 -8.78 5.22 -17.07
C PRO A 103 -10.03 5.97 -16.60
N PHE A 104 -11.03 5.26 -16.08
CA PHE A 104 -12.25 5.83 -15.54
C PHE A 104 -12.18 6.15 -14.05
N SER A 105 -11.17 5.60 -13.32
CA SER A 105 -10.94 5.88 -11.90
C SER A 105 -9.99 7.06 -11.69
N PHE A 106 -9.09 7.31 -12.63
CA PHE A 106 -8.11 8.39 -12.57
C PHE A 106 -8.09 9.15 -13.90
N LEU A 107 -8.18 10.48 -13.85
CA LEU A 107 -8.02 11.32 -15.03
C LEU A 107 -6.64 11.13 -15.69
N PHE A 108 -5.61 11.00 -14.86
CA PHE A 108 -4.23 10.73 -15.25
C PHE A 108 -3.77 9.42 -14.61
N HIS A 109 -4.28 8.29 -15.10
CA HIS A 109 -3.92 6.99 -14.54
C HIS A 109 -2.41 6.71 -14.66
N PRO A 110 -1.73 6.37 -13.56
CA PRO A 110 -0.27 6.20 -13.57
C PRO A 110 0.19 4.94 -14.28
N LEU A 111 -0.62 3.91 -14.27
CA LEU A 111 -0.33 2.62 -14.89
C LEU A 111 -1.31 2.33 -16.03
N TYR A 112 -0.91 1.48 -16.94
CA TYR A 112 -1.73 0.99 -18.03
C TYR A 112 -1.68 -0.54 -18.06
N SER A 113 -2.79 -1.19 -18.39
CA SER A 113 -2.85 -2.63 -18.56
C SER A 113 -3.42 -3.00 -19.94
N ASP A 114 -2.86 -4.03 -20.56
CA ASP A 114 -3.36 -4.57 -21.82
C ASP A 114 -4.52 -5.57 -21.60
N GLY A 115 -5.03 -5.70 -20.37
CA GLY A 115 -6.13 -6.61 -20.07
C GLY A 115 -7.37 -5.90 -19.56
N GLN A 116 -8.39 -6.69 -19.20
CA GLN A 116 -9.62 -6.17 -18.62
C GLN A 116 -9.38 -5.80 -17.14
N VAL A 117 -9.40 -4.53 -16.85
CA VAL A 117 -9.20 -3.97 -15.48
C VAL A 117 -10.51 -3.47 -14.86
N GLY A 118 -11.63 -3.93 -15.34
CA GLY A 118 -12.96 -3.47 -14.94
C GLY A 118 -13.54 -2.45 -15.92
N SER A 119 -14.68 -1.92 -15.58
CA SER A 119 -15.39 -0.91 -16.37
C SER A 119 -16.03 0.12 -15.45
N LEU A 120 -16.48 1.25 -16.00
CA LEU A 120 -17.20 2.26 -15.23
C LEU A 120 -18.47 1.69 -14.56
N ARG A 121 -19.13 0.72 -15.19
CA ARG A 121 -20.33 0.07 -14.65
C ARG A 121 -19.99 -0.94 -13.55
N ASP A 122 -18.87 -1.64 -13.69
CA ASP A 122 -18.38 -2.59 -12.69
C ASP A 122 -16.85 -2.46 -12.53
N PRO A 123 -16.41 -1.57 -11.64
CA PRO A 123 -14.98 -1.33 -11.42
C PRO A 123 -14.23 -2.54 -10.84
N LYS A 124 -14.94 -3.50 -10.26
CA LYS A 124 -14.34 -4.68 -9.64
C LYS A 124 -14.23 -5.88 -10.60
N ALA A 125 -14.85 -5.83 -11.78
CA ALA A 125 -14.81 -6.89 -12.77
C ALA A 125 -13.48 -6.91 -13.54
N ALA A 126 -12.35 -6.89 -12.82
CA ALA A 126 -11.04 -7.09 -13.41
C ALA A 126 -10.78 -8.58 -13.69
N ALA A 127 -10.04 -8.86 -14.75
CA ALA A 127 -9.58 -10.22 -15.05
C ALA A 127 -8.61 -10.71 -13.96
N SER A 128 -8.40 -12.02 -13.87
CA SER A 128 -7.45 -12.59 -12.91
C SER A 128 -6.06 -11.98 -13.10
N PRO A 129 -5.37 -11.60 -12.00
CA PRO A 129 -4.06 -10.92 -12.03
C PRO A 129 -2.98 -11.62 -12.83
N ARG A 130 -3.06 -12.95 -12.95
CA ARG A 130 -2.13 -13.77 -13.76
C ARG A 130 -2.18 -13.48 -15.26
N TYR A 131 -3.32 -12.97 -15.74
CA TYR A 131 -3.52 -12.68 -17.18
C TYR A 131 -3.27 -11.21 -17.51
N LEU A 132 -3.19 -10.34 -16.50
CA LEU A 132 -2.96 -8.92 -16.69
C LEU A 132 -1.46 -8.63 -16.82
N THR A 133 -1.13 -7.78 -17.77
CA THR A 133 0.20 -7.15 -17.88
C THR A 133 0.06 -5.66 -17.63
N VAL A 134 1.04 -5.09 -16.97
CA VAL A 134 1.07 -3.68 -16.59
C VAL A 134 2.31 -3.00 -17.12
N LYS A 135 2.18 -1.72 -17.47
CA LYS A 135 3.27 -0.83 -17.85
C LYS A 135 3.02 0.58 -17.32
N GLN A 136 4.04 1.38 -17.26
CA GLN A 136 3.86 2.80 -16.96
C GLN A 136 3.03 3.46 -18.06
N SER A 137 2.07 4.31 -17.68
CA SER A 137 1.30 5.08 -18.64
C SER A 137 2.09 6.30 -19.10
N LYS A 138 1.60 6.99 -20.15
CA LYS A 138 2.15 8.27 -20.58
C LYS A 138 2.05 9.39 -19.53
N TYR A 139 1.23 9.19 -18.51
CA TYR A 139 1.06 10.14 -17.40
C TYR A 139 1.87 9.77 -16.15
N ALA A 140 2.66 8.69 -16.22
CA ALA A 140 3.41 8.21 -15.05
C ALA A 140 4.38 9.25 -14.49
N ASP A 141 4.97 10.08 -15.37
CA ASP A 141 5.93 11.12 -14.96
C ASP A 141 5.28 12.23 -14.12
N LEU A 142 3.98 12.48 -14.26
CA LEU A 142 3.26 13.44 -13.43
C LEU A 142 3.21 13.00 -11.96
N TRP A 143 3.24 11.70 -11.70
CA TRP A 143 3.20 11.12 -10.36
C TRP A 143 4.58 11.02 -9.69
N LYS A 144 5.65 11.23 -10.45
CA LYS A 144 7.04 11.23 -9.92
C LYS A 144 7.43 12.57 -9.30
N THR A 145 6.71 13.63 -9.60
CA THR A 145 7.10 15.00 -9.26
C THR A 145 7.09 15.25 -7.75
N ASP A 146 6.30 14.48 -7.00
CA ASP A 146 6.11 14.69 -5.56
C ASP A 146 6.85 13.65 -4.70
N TYR A 147 7.91 13.06 -5.24
CA TYR A 147 8.71 12.05 -4.52
C TYR A 147 9.29 12.57 -3.21
N ASP A 148 9.59 13.85 -3.13
CA ASP A 148 10.10 14.51 -1.92
C ASP A 148 9.06 14.62 -0.80
N LEU A 149 7.78 14.38 -1.11
CA LEU A 149 6.70 14.36 -0.13
C LEU A 149 6.49 12.97 0.51
N LEU A 150 7.20 11.96 0.05
CA LEU A 150 7.15 10.62 0.64
C LEU A 150 7.79 10.65 2.03
N ARG A 151 7.16 9.95 2.95
CA ARG A 151 7.72 9.70 4.28
C ARG A 151 8.30 8.29 4.29
N PHE A 152 9.57 8.21 4.61
CA PHE A 152 10.28 6.94 4.73
C PHE A 152 10.47 6.63 6.20
N GLU A 153 10.21 5.39 6.57
CA GLU A 153 10.43 4.86 7.91
C GLU A 153 11.39 3.68 7.82
N GLU A 154 12.15 3.44 8.88
CA GLU A 154 13.00 2.26 8.99
C GLU A 154 12.16 1.14 9.59
N ASP A 155 11.98 0.06 8.84
CA ASP A 155 11.30 -1.14 9.27
C ASP A 155 12.15 -2.37 8.93
N GLU A 156 12.36 -3.27 9.90
CA GLU A 156 13.21 -4.46 9.78
C GLU A 156 14.61 -4.19 9.16
N GLY A 157 15.18 -3.02 9.43
CA GLY A 157 16.48 -2.60 8.88
C GLY A 157 16.44 -2.14 7.43
N GLN A 158 15.27 -1.93 6.87
CA GLN A 158 15.05 -1.37 5.53
C GLN A 158 14.32 -0.02 5.63
N ILE A 159 14.66 0.88 4.71
CA ILE A 159 13.96 2.16 4.57
C ILE A 159 12.79 1.93 3.62
N VAL A 160 11.58 1.99 4.16
CA VAL A 160 10.32 1.77 3.44
C VAL A 160 9.41 2.99 3.52
N GLU A 161 8.49 3.09 2.56
CA GLU A 161 7.46 4.12 2.53
C GLU A 161 6.15 3.61 3.15
#